data_28f1d2f5f1f13d9f59701e3f8ca1a38d
#
_entry.id   28f1d2f5f1f13d9f59701e3f8ca1a38d
#
_cell.length_a   1.000
_cell.length_b   1.000
_cell.length_c   1.000
_cell.angle_alpha   90.00
_cell.angle_beta   90.00
_cell.angle_gamma   90.00
#
_symmetry.space_group_name_H-M   'P 1'
#
loop_
_entity.id
_entity.type
_entity.pdbx_description
1 polymer ?
#
loop_
_entity_poly.entity_id
_entity_poly.type
_entity_poly.pdbx_seq_one_letter_code
_entity_poly.pdbx_strand_id
1 'polypeptide(L)'
;MKHIFICIAVLTSNNGINAKVIKASDSNVYRSTQFVHDWNAKMTDIIMEDGFSPAVIAKHHAYANIAAYTAAQPGFAQMYRPLTGQINLYTNPPFPDTSLIYDWRLCAIAAYRTIVNKVLYRSQYADSMYKVQIEAIEEEYAEVKDGDDIVSRSIKHGESVAKYTIAWFKDDGHIKNQGRPRYNFPRGKGNWMPTPPEFADPLDPWFKTMRPLVLDSARQFKPLPPVTYDETPNSPFYDQVMQVFIASKNLDTEQKEIAAFWDCNPIKSWHQGHFVFNTRQISPGGHWMSLAKIGCDYKQANMMEAIEAYTLVGISLFDAFISCWAEKYTSHSIRPVTYINKFIDSTWEPYLQTPPFPEHISGHSTISAASAEVLTRLFGEFSYQDSTEVRFGLPVRSFTSYHAAAWEASISRLYGGIHFRRGCDEGNRLGKEIGGYIWDKLNLRKPREHSDE
;
A
#
# COMPACT_ATOMS: atom_id res chain seq x y z
N MET A 1 13.09 33.39 6.68
CA MET A 1 13.76 33.31 5.37
C MET A 1 15.26 33.12 5.63
N LYS A 2 15.74 31.89 5.55
CA LYS A 2 17.17 31.57 5.50
C LYS A 2 17.40 30.78 4.23
N HIS A 3 17.98 31.44 3.24
CA HIS A 3 18.43 30.80 2.01
C HIS A 3 19.62 29.91 2.34
N ILE A 4 19.47 28.61 2.09
CA ILE A 4 20.60 27.68 2.10
C ILE A 4 21.20 27.74 0.70
N PHE A 5 22.30 28.46 0.55
CA PHE A 5 23.13 28.41 -0.64
C PHE A 5 23.94 27.12 -0.61
N ILE A 6 23.66 26.22 -1.54
CA ILE A 6 24.53 25.08 -1.84
C ILE A 6 25.62 25.61 -2.78
N CYS A 7 26.83 25.84 -2.22
CA CYS A 7 28.00 26.15 -3.04
C CYS A 7 28.42 24.92 -3.86
N ILE A 8 28.21 24.98 -5.17
CA ILE A 8 28.87 24.10 -6.12
C ILE A 8 30.26 24.67 -6.35
N ALA A 9 31.30 23.99 -5.85
CA ALA A 9 32.69 24.36 -6.16
C ALA A 9 32.96 23.99 -7.63
N VAL A 10 32.94 25.00 -8.49
CA VAL A 10 33.43 24.88 -9.86
C VAL A 10 34.95 25.05 -9.82
N LEU A 11 35.67 23.95 -9.94
CA LEU A 11 37.12 24.00 -10.24
C LEU A 11 37.30 24.25 -11.75
N THR A 12 37.56 25.50 -12.10
CA THR A 12 38.03 25.86 -13.45
C THR A 12 39.49 25.48 -13.61
N SER A 13 39.74 24.36 -14.30
CA SER A 13 41.03 24.15 -14.96
C SER A 13 40.79 23.90 -16.44
N ASN A 14 41.37 24.78 -17.27
CA ASN A 14 41.42 24.62 -18.73
C ASN A 14 42.14 23.32 -19.10
N ASN A 15 41.38 22.27 -19.39
CA ASN A 15 41.72 21.15 -20.28
C ASN A 15 40.47 20.26 -20.33
N GLY A 16 40.01 19.94 -21.49
CA GLY A 16 38.86 19.16 -21.93
C GLY A 16 38.00 18.56 -20.84
N ILE A 17 36.85 19.13 -20.57
CA ILE A 17 35.87 18.62 -19.61
C ILE A 17 35.34 17.31 -20.19
N ASN A 18 35.95 16.20 -19.79
CA ASN A 18 35.28 14.90 -19.81
C ASN A 18 34.12 15.06 -18.84
N ALA A 19 32.88 15.15 -19.36
CA ALA A 19 31.67 15.09 -18.58
C ALA A 19 31.75 13.85 -17.68
N LYS A 20 32.02 14.07 -16.39
CA LYS A 20 32.09 13.00 -15.41
C LYS A 20 30.67 12.42 -15.37
N VAL A 21 30.49 11.21 -15.93
CA VAL A 21 29.26 10.46 -15.79
C VAL A 21 28.90 10.47 -14.31
N ILE A 22 27.79 11.09 -13.95
CA ILE A 22 27.29 11.06 -12.56
C ILE A 22 26.91 9.60 -12.31
N LYS A 23 27.82 8.83 -11.74
CA LYS A 23 27.49 7.47 -11.29
C LYS A 23 26.48 7.61 -10.16
N ALA A 24 25.39 6.89 -10.23
CA ALA A 24 24.32 6.92 -9.24
C ALA A 24 24.81 6.71 -7.79
N SER A 25 25.95 6.04 -7.61
CA SER A 25 26.59 5.82 -6.31
C SER A 25 27.33 7.03 -5.72
N ASP A 26 27.71 8.02 -6.55
CA ASP A 26 28.68 9.05 -6.14
C ASP A 26 28.06 10.44 -5.92
N SER A 27 26.77 10.65 -6.22
CA SER A 27 26.21 11.99 -6.16
C SER A 27 25.30 12.20 -4.94
N ASN A 28 25.49 13.31 -4.23
CA ASN A 28 24.57 13.80 -3.20
C ASN A 28 23.15 14.03 -3.73
N VAL A 29 22.97 14.11 -5.04
CA VAL A 29 21.70 14.29 -5.75
C VAL A 29 20.72 13.18 -5.45
N TYR A 30 21.18 11.92 -5.37
CA TYR A 30 20.29 10.79 -5.10
C TYR A 30 20.11 10.46 -3.61
N ARG A 31 20.64 11.30 -2.71
CA ARG A 31 20.38 11.19 -1.27
C ARG A 31 19.00 11.70 -0.88
N SER A 32 18.43 12.63 -1.66
CA SER A 32 17.11 13.16 -1.37
C SER A 32 16.02 12.13 -1.72
N THR A 33 15.18 11.81 -0.74
CA THR A 33 14.01 10.92 -0.88
C THR A 33 12.71 11.70 -0.98
N GLN A 34 12.76 13.03 -0.81
CA GLN A 34 11.57 13.85 -0.61
C GLN A 34 10.55 13.69 -1.73
N PHE A 35 10.98 13.70 -3.00
CA PHE A 35 10.04 13.53 -4.11
C PHE A 35 9.34 12.17 -4.11
N VAL A 36 10.01 11.09 -3.65
CA VAL A 36 9.41 9.75 -3.54
C VAL A 36 8.30 9.76 -2.49
N HIS A 37 8.58 10.41 -1.33
CA HIS A 37 7.60 10.58 -0.26
C HIS A 37 6.42 11.44 -0.72
N ASP A 38 6.70 12.56 -1.41
CA ASP A 38 5.68 13.47 -1.94
C ASP A 38 4.74 12.77 -2.91
N TRP A 39 5.25 11.93 -3.83
CA TRP A 39 4.41 11.18 -4.76
C TRP A 39 3.52 10.18 -4.05
N ASN A 40 4.05 9.41 -3.09
CA ASN A 40 3.25 8.44 -2.35
C ASN A 40 2.20 9.11 -1.43
N ALA A 41 2.55 10.22 -0.78
CA ALA A 41 1.61 11.03 0.01
C ALA A 41 0.53 11.66 -0.88
N LYS A 42 0.93 12.29 -2.00
CA LYS A 42 -0.01 12.91 -2.95
C LYS A 42 -0.98 11.89 -3.55
N MET A 43 -0.48 10.71 -3.91
CA MET A 43 -1.33 9.61 -4.37
C MET A 43 -2.34 9.19 -3.30
N THR A 44 -1.91 9.05 -2.06
CA THR A 44 -2.80 8.72 -0.94
C THR A 44 -3.91 9.77 -0.79
N ASP A 45 -3.58 11.06 -0.88
CA ASP A 45 -4.56 12.15 -0.80
C ASP A 45 -5.57 12.12 -1.95
N ILE A 46 -5.10 11.95 -3.19
CA ILE A 46 -5.98 11.87 -4.36
C ILE A 46 -6.87 10.62 -4.30
N ILE A 47 -6.31 9.49 -3.92
CA ILE A 47 -7.04 8.22 -3.76
C ILE A 47 -8.16 8.36 -2.71
N MET A 48 -7.89 9.04 -1.62
CA MET A 48 -8.88 9.33 -0.58
C MET A 48 -10.04 10.17 -1.14
N GLU A 49 -9.73 11.20 -1.92
CA GLU A 49 -10.74 12.04 -2.60
C GLU A 49 -11.51 11.30 -3.69
N ASP A 50 -10.86 10.39 -4.41
CA ASP A 50 -11.50 9.58 -5.46
C ASP A 50 -12.41 8.49 -4.88
N GLY A 51 -12.19 8.06 -3.64
CA GLY A 51 -13.05 7.13 -2.92
C GLY A 51 -13.01 5.69 -3.44
N PHE A 52 -11.84 5.21 -3.79
CA PHE A 52 -11.66 3.81 -4.18
C PHE A 52 -11.81 2.84 -3.00
N SER A 53 -12.13 1.58 -3.32
CA SER A 53 -12.11 0.49 -2.34
C SER A 53 -10.68 0.19 -1.86
N PRO A 54 -10.50 -0.34 -0.63
CA PRO A 54 -9.17 -0.63 -0.09
C PRO A 54 -8.31 -1.54 -0.99
N ALA A 55 -8.91 -2.53 -1.63
CA ALA A 55 -8.20 -3.43 -2.53
C ALA A 55 -7.73 -2.75 -3.82
N VAL A 56 -8.56 -1.86 -4.40
CA VAL A 56 -8.20 -1.05 -5.57
C VAL A 56 -7.13 -0.03 -5.22
N ILE A 57 -7.16 0.53 -4.02
CA ILE A 57 -6.13 1.47 -3.51
C ILE A 57 -4.76 0.79 -3.49
N ALA A 58 -4.67 -0.41 -2.92
CA ALA A 58 -3.43 -1.18 -2.89
C ALA A 58 -2.85 -1.43 -4.30
N LYS A 59 -3.73 -1.72 -5.26
CA LYS A 59 -3.37 -1.86 -6.68
C LYS A 59 -2.71 -0.60 -7.25
N HIS A 60 -3.28 0.58 -6.99
CA HIS A 60 -2.76 1.84 -7.52
C HIS A 60 -1.37 2.16 -6.95
N HIS A 61 -1.16 1.97 -5.64
CA HIS A 61 0.16 2.13 -5.02
C HIS A 61 1.19 1.14 -5.59
N ALA A 62 0.83 -0.14 -5.74
CA ALA A 62 1.72 -1.14 -6.30
C ALA A 62 2.20 -0.75 -7.71
N TYR A 63 1.29 -0.39 -8.60
CA TYR A 63 1.64 -0.11 -10.00
C TYR A 63 2.47 1.16 -10.17
N ALA A 64 2.19 2.20 -9.38
CA ALA A 64 2.97 3.43 -9.43
C ALA A 64 4.42 3.20 -8.96
N ASN A 65 4.59 2.45 -7.87
CA ASN A 65 5.93 2.18 -7.34
C ASN A 65 6.69 1.15 -8.19
N ILE A 66 6.04 0.16 -8.80
CA ILE A 66 6.65 -0.75 -9.79
C ILE A 66 7.19 0.04 -10.99
N ALA A 67 6.41 1.00 -11.51
CA ALA A 67 6.85 1.82 -12.64
C ALA A 67 8.03 2.71 -12.26
N ALA A 68 7.99 3.38 -11.10
CA ALA A 68 9.08 4.22 -10.61
C ALA A 68 10.36 3.41 -10.34
N TYR A 69 10.24 2.23 -9.71
CA TYR A 69 11.37 1.32 -9.51
C TYR A 69 12.01 0.92 -10.85
N THR A 70 11.18 0.47 -11.79
CA THR A 70 11.67 0.01 -13.10
C THR A 70 12.32 1.13 -13.89
N ALA A 71 11.80 2.37 -13.80
CA ALA A 71 12.36 3.53 -14.49
C ALA A 71 13.69 3.99 -13.90
N ALA A 72 13.87 3.90 -12.58
CA ALA A 72 15.07 4.35 -11.90
C ALA A 72 16.16 3.27 -11.80
N GLN A 73 15.79 1.99 -11.72
CA GLN A 73 16.68 0.87 -11.43
C GLN A 73 17.90 0.77 -12.35
N PRO A 74 17.83 1.08 -13.68
CA PRO A 74 19.01 0.99 -14.53
C PRO A 74 20.19 1.86 -14.06
N GLY A 75 19.94 3.01 -13.45
CA GLY A 75 20.96 3.87 -12.84
C GLY A 75 21.65 3.24 -11.63
N PHE A 76 21.00 2.29 -11.00
CA PHE A 76 21.47 1.60 -9.79
C PHE A 76 21.74 0.11 -10.04
N ALA A 77 21.98 -0.27 -11.29
CA ALA A 77 22.12 -1.67 -11.71
C ALA A 77 23.28 -2.41 -11.04
N GLN A 78 24.25 -1.71 -10.47
CA GLN A 78 25.33 -2.32 -9.68
C GLN A 78 24.83 -2.87 -8.34
N MET A 79 23.82 -2.21 -7.74
CA MET A 79 23.29 -2.52 -6.40
C MET A 79 21.94 -3.21 -6.44
N TYR A 80 21.14 -2.96 -7.49
CA TYR A 80 19.75 -3.42 -7.57
C TYR A 80 19.51 -4.27 -8.82
N ARG A 81 18.67 -5.28 -8.66
CA ARG A 81 18.19 -6.13 -9.75
C ARG A 81 16.87 -5.59 -10.31
N PRO A 82 16.59 -5.81 -11.60
CA PRO A 82 15.30 -5.42 -12.19
C PRO A 82 14.17 -6.28 -11.64
N LEU A 83 12.95 -5.74 -11.64
CA LEU A 83 11.72 -6.50 -11.36
C LEU A 83 11.38 -7.51 -12.48
N THR A 84 12.00 -7.37 -13.63
CA THR A 84 11.82 -8.25 -14.79
C THR A 84 12.06 -9.70 -14.42
N GLY A 85 11.04 -10.55 -14.66
CA GLY A 85 11.09 -11.97 -14.33
C GLY A 85 10.91 -12.30 -12.83
N GLN A 86 10.83 -11.29 -11.94
CA GLN A 86 10.60 -11.48 -10.52
C GLN A 86 9.12 -11.26 -10.14
N ILE A 87 8.39 -10.47 -10.93
CA ILE A 87 6.93 -10.33 -10.81
C ILE A 87 6.23 -10.92 -12.02
N ASN A 88 5.02 -11.43 -11.80
CA ASN A 88 4.29 -12.23 -12.78
C ASN A 88 4.05 -11.51 -14.11
N LEU A 89 4.51 -12.10 -15.20
CA LEU A 89 4.37 -11.62 -16.58
C LEU A 89 5.00 -10.23 -16.86
N TYR A 90 5.88 -9.74 -16.00
CA TYR A 90 6.61 -8.48 -16.20
C TYR A 90 7.97 -8.80 -16.83
N THR A 91 8.06 -8.82 -18.17
CA THR A 91 9.16 -9.48 -18.87
C THR A 91 10.11 -8.53 -19.60
N ASN A 92 9.60 -7.55 -20.34
CA ASN A 92 10.41 -6.74 -21.26
C ASN A 92 10.08 -5.24 -21.15
N PRO A 93 10.26 -4.58 -19.98
CA PRO A 93 10.10 -3.14 -19.89
C PRO A 93 11.15 -2.44 -20.76
N PRO A 94 10.84 -1.22 -21.29
CA PRO A 94 11.82 -0.42 -21.99
C PRO A 94 13.09 -0.23 -21.19
N PHE A 95 14.23 -0.44 -21.82
CA PHE A 95 15.54 -0.27 -21.20
C PHE A 95 16.23 0.96 -21.82
N PRO A 96 16.88 1.84 -21.03
CA PRO A 96 17.53 3.04 -21.54
C PRO A 96 18.81 2.69 -22.32
N ASP A 97 19.20 3.58 -23.22
CA ASP A 97 20.53 3.50 -23.82
C ASP A 97 21.61 3.87 -22.80
N THR A 98 22.30 2.87 -22.29
CA THR A 98 23.32 3.03 -21.22
C THR A 98 24.57 3.78 -21.67
N SER A 99 24.73 4.10 -22.95
CA SER A 99 25.81 4.98 -23.45
C SER A 99 25.49 6.47 -23.20
N LEU A 100 24.23 6.81 -22.84
CA LEU A 100 23.76 8.15 -22.60
C LEU A 100 23.57 8.42 -21.11
N ILE A 101 23.65 9.71 -20.73
CA ILE A 101 23.44 10.16 -19.35
C ILE A 101 21.94 10.37 -19.11
N TYR A 102 21.45 9.92 -17.96
CA TYR A 102 20.07 10.12 -17.48
C TYR A 102 20.07 10.72 -16.07
N ASP A 103 19.06 11.50 -15.74
CA ASP A 103 18.70 11.81 -14.36
C ASP A 103 17.59 10.83 -13.92
N TRP A 104 17.92 9.97 -12.99
CA TRP A 104 17.03 8.90 -12.54
C TRP A 104 15.88 9.40 -11.66
N ARG A 105 16.00 10.62 -11.09
CA ARG A 105 14.89 11.31 -10.41
C ARG A 105 13.80 11.65 -11.41
N LEU A 106 14.16 12.25 -12.55
CA LEU A 106 13.24 12.57 -13.62
C LEU A 106 12.58 11.33 -14.21
N CYS A 107 13.35 10.23 -14.35
CA CYS A 107 12.79 8.96 -14.80
C CYS A 107 11.69 8.45 -13.84
N ALA A 108 11.93 8.48 -12.53
CA ALA A 108 10.97 8.05 -11.53
C ALA A 108 9.75 8.99 -11.43
N ILE A 109 9.98 10.32 -11.43
CA ILE A 109 8.92 11.34 -11.36
C ILE A 109 7.98 11.22 -12.56
N ALA A 110 8.52 11.09 -13.78
CA ALA A 110 7.74 10.93 -15.00
C ALA A 110 6.94 9.61 -15.01
N ALA A 111 7.52 8.53 -14.43
CA ALA A 111 6.82 7.26 -14.28
C ALA A 111 5.65 7.39 -13.29
N TYR A 112 5.85 7.98 -12.11
CA TYR A 112 4.76 8.26 -11.16
C TYR A 112 3.65 9.08 -11.82
N ARG A 113 4.01 10.21 -12.45
CA ARG A 113 3.03 11.10 -13.09
C ARG A 113 2.19 10.37 -14.13
N THR A 114 2.82 9.57 -14.97
CA THR A 114 2.15 8.82 -16.04
C THR A 114 1.17 7.78 -15.48
N ILE A 115 1.55 7.05 -14.42
CA ILE A 115 0.66 6.08 -13.76
C ILE A 115 -0.50 6.82 -13.07
N VAL A 116 -0.20 7.87 -12.28
CA VAL A 116 -1.21 8.67 -11.58
C VAL A 116 -2.27 9.19 -12.54
N ASN A 117 -1.85 9.74 -13.70
CA ASN A 117 -2.78 10.18 -14.74
C ASN A 117 -3.67 9.09 -15.31
N LYS A 118 -3.20 7.85 -15.28
CA LYS A 118 -3.95 6.71 -15.82
C LYS A 118 -4.95 6.13 -14.83
N VAL A 119 -4.60 6.10 -13.54
CA VAL A 119 -5.36 5.32 -12.55
C VAL A 119 -6.23 6.16 -11.61
N LEU A 120 -5.97 7.47 -11.48
CA LEU A 120 -6.70 8.36 -10.58
C LEU A 120 -7.57 9.36 -11.34
N TYR A 121 -8.79 9.58 -10.84
CA TYR A 121 -9.76 10.49 -11.49
C TYR A 121 -9.37 11.96 -11.32
N ARG A 122 -8.80 12.33 -10.17
CA ARG A 122 -8.37 13.70 -9.83
C ARG A 122 -6.87 13.89 -9.96
N SER A 123 -6.25 13.24 -10.96
CA SER A 123 -4.80 13.26 -11.17
C SER A 123 -4.22 14.68 -11.33
N GLN A 124 -5.04 15.66 -11.77
CA GLN A 124 -4.65 17.05 -11.88
C GLN A 124 -4.22 17.70 -10.54
N TYR A 125 -4.61 17.12 -9.40
CA TYR A 125 -4.12 17.60 -8.08
C TYR A 125 -2.62 17.38 -7.85
N ALA A 126 -1.99 16.57 -8.69
CA ALA A 126 -0.55 16.39 -8.69
C ALA A 126 0.20 17.31 -9.69
N ASP A 127 -0.51 18.11 -10.53
CA ASP A 127 0.12 18.88 -11.61
C ASP A 127 1.10 19.94 -11.12
N SER A 128 0.73 20.71 -10.10
CA SER A 128 1.62 21.74 -9.54
C SER A 128 2.84 21.13 -8.88
N MET A 129 2.69 20.03 -8.16
CA MET A 129 3.83 19.32 -7.56
C MET A 129 4.77 18.78 -8.64
N TYR A 130 4.22 18.13 -9.67
CA TYR A 130 5.00 17.63 -10.81
C TYR A 130 5.79 18.76 -11.47
N LYS A 131 5.12 19.88 -11.79
CA LYS A 131 5.74 21.03 -12.42
C LYS A 131 6.91 21.58 -11.58
N VAL A 132 6.68 21.83 -10.31
CA VAL A 132 7.72 22.33 -9.38
C VAL A 132 8.92 21.40 -9.30
N GLN A 133 8.69 20.08 -9.26
CA GLN A 133 9.77 19.10 -9.19
C GLN A 133 10.59 19.05 -10.50
N ILE A 134 9.93 19.15 -11.64
CA ILE A 134 10.60 19.19 -12.95
C ILE A 134 11.42 20.47 -13.09
N GLU A 135 10.80 21.65 -12.87
CA GLU A 135 11.46 22.94 -12.96
C GLU A 135 12.71 23.04 -12.07
N ALA A 136 12.62 22.53 -10.84
CA ALA A 136 13.75 22.52 -9.91
C ALA A 136 14.94 21.69 -10.42
N ILE A 137 14.68 20.57 -11.12
CA ILE A 137 15.73 19.74 -11.70
C ILE A 137 16.24 20.35 -13.01
N GLU A 138 15.35 20.93 -13.84
CA GLU A 138 15.73 21.65 -15.06
C GLU A 138 16.72 22.80 -14.77
N GLU A 139 16.49 23.56 -13.70
CA GLU A 139 17.41 24.59 -13.24
C GLU A 139 18.81 24.05 -12.91
N GLU A 140 18.92 22.84 -12.36
CA GLU A 140 20.22 22.20 -12.11
C GLU A 140 20.98 21.90 -13.40
N TYR A 141 20.28 21.74 -14.53
CA TYR A 141 20.85 21.43 -15.85
C TYR A 141 21.00 22.64 -16.78
N ALA A 142 20.56 23.85 -16.37
CA ALA A 142 20.53 25.02 -17.24
C ALA A 142 21.90 25.43 -17.83
N GLU A 143 22.99 25.19 -17.09
CA GLU A 143 24.36 25.48 -17.52
C GLU A 143 25.17 24.20 -17.86
N VAL A 144 24.51 23.04 -17.86
CA VAL A 144 25.14 21.76 -18.18
C VAL A 144 25.13 21.55 -19.69
N LYS A 145 26.26 21.18 -20.29
CA LYS A 145 26.32 20.84 -21.71
C LYS A 145 25.35 19.68 -21.99
N ASP A 146 24.51 19.82 -23.01
CA ASP A 146 23.47 18.87 -23.39
C ASP A 146 22.42 18.65 -22.25
N GLY A 147 22.26 19.59 -21.33
CA GLY A 147 21.35 19.52 -20.18
C GLY A 147 19.91 19.28 -20.58
N ASP A 148 19.39 20.04 -21.55
CA ASP A 148 18.02 19.86 -22.08
C ASP A 148 17.79 18.47 -22.65
N ASP A 149 18.81 17.89 -23.31
CA ASP A 149 18.72 16.54 -23.85
C ASP A 149 18.70 15.49 -22.73
N ILE A 150 19.45 15.70 -21.64
CA ILE A 150 19.43 14.82 -20.46
C ILE A 150 18.03 14.84 -19.82
N VAL A 151 17.47 16.02 -19.59
CA VAL A 151 16.14 16.20 -19.02
C VAL A 151 15.09 15.52 -19.91
N SER A 152 15.06 15.89 -21.20
CA SER A 152 14.07 15.36 -22.16
C SER A 152 14.11 13.83 -22.27
N ARG A 153 15.32 13.22 -22.39
CA ARG A 153 15.43 11.76 -22.53
C ARG A 153 15.06 11.03 -21.22
N SER A 154 15.36 11.63 -20.07
CA SER A 154 15.02 11.06 -18.78
C SER A 154 13.52 11.00 -18.56
N ILE A 155 12.82 12.09 -18.86
CA ILE A 155 11.35 12.13 -18.82
C ILE A 155 10.75 11.11 -19.78
N LYS A 156 11.23 11.08 -21.06
CA LYS A 156 10.76 10.12 -22.06
C LYS A 156 10.97 8.67 -21.65
N HIS A 157 12.09 8.36 -21.01
CA HIS A 157 12.35 7.01 -20.48
C HIS A 157 11.33 6.64 -19.41
N GLY A 158 11.14 7.50 -18.39
CA GLY A 158 10.14 7.26 -17.32
C GLY A 158 8.72 7.07 -17.86
N GLU A 159 8.29 7.92 -18.81
CA GLU A 159 7.00 7.77 -19.48
C GLU A 159 6.89 6.44 -20.26
N SER A 160 7.95 6.02 -20.94
CA SER A 160 7.92 4.79 -21.73
C SER A 160 7.78 3.56 -20.84
N VAL A 161 8.50 3.52 -19.72
CA VAL A 161 8.38 2.47 -18.69
C VAL A 161 6.97 2.44 -18.10
N ALA A 162 6.41 3.61 -17.78
CA ALA A 162 5.06 3.69 -17.24
C ALA A 162 4.00 3.24 -18.27
N LYS A 163 4.13 3.61 -19.54
CA LYS A 163 3.25 3.14 -20.63
C LYS A 163 3.30 1.61 -20.78
N TYR A 164 4.49 1.02 -20.66
CA TYR A 164 4.66 -0.43 -20.62
C TYR A 164 3.96 -1.04 -19.39
N THR A 165 4.19 -0.48 -18.21
CA THR A 165 3.54 -0.95 -16.97
C THR A 165 2.01 -0.87 -17.08
N ILE A 166 1.47 0.22 -17.68
CA ILE A 166 0.04 0.35 -17.98
C ILE A 166 -0.46 -0.76 -18.90
N ALA A 167 0.29 -1.08 -19.95
CA ALA A 167 -0.08 -2.17 -20.87
C ALA A 167 -0.06 -3.52 -20.16
N TRP A 168 0.94 -3.79 -19.31
CA TRP A 168 1.06 -5.01 -18.53
C TRP A 168 -0.10 -5.20 -17.53
N PHE A 169 -0.52 -4.14 -16.83
CA PHE A 169 -1.60 -4.28 -15.86
C PHE A 169 -3.01 -4.27 -16.46
N LYS A 170 -3.19 -3.92 -17.73
CA LYS A 170 -4.50 -4.03 -18.40
C LYS A 170 -5.06 -5.46 -18.36
N ASP A 171 -4.16 -6.44 -18.33
CA ASP A 171 -4.49 -7.87 -18.31
C ASP A 171 -4.43 -8.47 -16.89
N ASP A 172 -4.51 -7.62 -15.84
CA ASP A 172 -4.52 -8.05 -14.43
C ASP A 172 -5.86 -8.68 -14.00
N GLY A 173 -6.89 -8.54 -14.80
CA GLY A 173 -8.24 -9.00 -14.52
C GLY A 173 -9.19 -7.90 -14.03
N HIS A 174 -8.72 -6.70 -13.70
CA HIS A 174 -9.55 -5.63 -13.16
C HIS A 174 -10.67 -5.21 -14.10
N ILE A 175 -10.35 -4.90 -15.37
CA ILE A 175 -11.33 -4.50 -16.38
C ILE A 175 -12.36 -5.60 -16.61
N LYS A 176 -11.90 -6.85 -16.69
CA LYS A 176 -12.78 -8.02 -16.81
C LYS A 176 -13.74 -8.13 -15.62
N ASN A 177 -13.27 -7.82 -14.42
CA ASN A 177 -14.07 -7.91 -13.21
C ASN A 177 -15.15 -6.81 -13.13
N GLN A 178 -14.88 -5.62 -13.64
CA GLN A 178 -15.88 -4.53 -13.72
C GLN A 178 -17.05 -4.88 -14.63
N GLY A 179 -16.84 -5.68 -15.68
CA GLY A 179 -17.90 -6.14 -16.60
C GLY A 179 -18.68 -7.36 -16.12
N ARG A 180 -18.39 -7.92 -14.93
CA ARG A 180 -19.09 -9.10 -14.43
C ARG A 180 -20.49 -8.76 -13.90
N PRO A 181 -21.44 -9.73 -13.97
CA PRO A 181 -22.75 -9.59 -13.34
C PRO A 181 -22.63 -9.34 -11.83
N ARG A 182 -23.70 -8.76 -11.25
CA ARG A 182 -23.85 -8.62 -9.79
C ARG A 182 -23.51 -9.95 -9.10
N TYR A 183 -22.72 -9.88 -8.05
CA TYR A 183 -22.30 -11.06 -7.30
C TYR A 183 -23.46 -11.65 -6.50
N ASN A 184 -23.75 -12.93 -6.76
CA ASN A 184 -24.73 -13.69 -6.01
C ASN A 184 -24.04 -14.41 -4.85
N PHE A 185 -24.18 -13.89 -3.62
CA PHE A 185 -23.63 -14.55 -2.45
C PHE A 185 -24.55 -15.68 -1.95
N PRO A 186 -23.98 -16.77 -1.38
CA PRO A 186 -24.77 -17.87 -0.84
C PRO A 186 -25.69 -17.39 0.28
N ARG A 187 -26.94 -17.81 0.24
CA ARG A 187 -27.92 -17.55 1.30
C ARG A 187 -27.94 -18.74 2.24
N GLY A 188 -28.06 -18.47 3.55
CA GLY A 188 -28.17 -19.53 4.55
C GLY A 188 -27.61 -19.12 5.90
N LYS A 189 -27.81 -19.98 6.88
CA LYS A 189 -27.29 -19.76 8.25
C LYS A 189 -25.75 -19.73 8.21
N GLY A 190 -25.19 -18.76 8.93
CA GLY A 190 -23.74 -18.60 9.00
C GLY A 190 -23.09 -17.90 7.80
N ASN A 191 -23.84 -17.66 6.72
CA ASN A 191 -23.33 -16.91 5.58
C ASN A 191 -23.49 -15.40 5.76
N TRP A 192 -22.54 -14.67 5.19
CA TRP A 192 -22.58 -13.22 5.12
C TRP A 192 -23.81 -12.71 4.38
N MET A 193 -24.35 -11.62 4.87
CA MET A 193 -25.39 -10.82 4.23
C MET A 193 -25.08 -9.34 4.41
N PRO A 194 -25.67 -8.46 3.58
CA PRO A 194 -25.54 -7.02 3.75
C PRO A 194 -25.86 -6.57 5.19
N THR A 195 -25.05 -5.66 5.71
CA THR A 195 -25.11 -5.21 7.11
C THR A 195 -25.44 -3.73 7.22
N PRO A 196 -26.05 -3.30 8.34
CA PRO A 196 -26.27 -1.87 8.60
C PRO A 196 -24.95 -1.06 8.53
N PRO A 197 -25.03 0.28 8.30
CA PRO A 197 -26.27 1.03 8.03
C PRO A 197 -26.71 0.99 6.56
N GLU A 198 -25.79 0.72 5.61
CA GLU A 198 -26.02 0.90 4.18
C GLU A 198 -26.67 -0.33 3.51
N PHE A 199 -26.57 -1.50 4.09
CA PHE A 199 -26.95 -2.78 3.45
C PHE A 199 -26.39 -2.90 2.03
N ALA A 200 -25.17 -2.41 1.85
CA ALA A 200 -24.51 -2.33 0.56
C ALA A 200 -24.22 -3.70 -0.03
N ASP A 201 -24.16 -3.75 -1.37
CA ASP A 201 -23.71 -4.92 -2.11
C ASP A 201 -22.28 -5.33 -1.74
N PRO A 202 -21.91 -6.61 -1.91
CA PRO A 202 -20.57 -7.10 -1.59
C PRO A 202 -19.49 -6.36 -2.39
N LEU A 203 -18.52 -5.79 -1.68
CA LEU A 203 -17.46 -4.99 -2.26
C LEU A 203 -16.38 -5.86 -2.91
N ASP A 204 -16.08 -5.59 -4.17
CA ASP A 204 -15.02 -6.23 -4.97
C ASP A 204 -14.98 -7.77 -4.95
N PRO A 205 -16.10 -8.49 -5.04
CA PRO A 205 -16.13 -9.94 -4.84
C PRO A 205 -15.25 -10.71 -5.84
N TRP A 206 -14.92 -10.08 -6.97
CA TRP A 206 -14.09 -10.64 -8.02
C TRP A 206 -12.61 -10.29 -7.90
N PHE A 207 -12.21 -9.48 -6.91
CA PHE A 207 -10.81 -9.13 -6.70
C PHE A 207 -9.92 -10.37 -6.49
N LYS A 208 -10.48 -11.42 -5.92
CA LYS A 208 -9.85 -12.75 -5.78
C LYS A 208 -9.39 -13.39 -7.11
N THR A 209 -9.86 -12.90 -8.26
CA THR A 209 -9.48 -13.40 -9.59
C THR A 209 -8.48 -12.51 -10.30
N MET A 210 -7.99 -11.47 -9.63
CA MET A 210 -6.88 -10.66 -10.10
C MET A 210 -5.62 -11.51 -10.22
N ARG A 211 -4.74 -11.14 -11.15
CA ARG A 211 -3.42 -11.73 -11.25
C ARG A 211 -2.54 -11.21 -10.11
N PRO A 212 -2.05 -12.08 -9.20
CA PRO A 212 -1.08 -11.68 -8.20
C PRO A 212 0.21 -11.16 -8.84
N LEU A 213 0.96 -10.36 -8.09
CA LEU A 213 2.24 -9.82 -8.55
C LEU A 213 3.37 -10.82 -8.31
N VAL A 214 3.40 -11.46 -7.16
CA VAL A 214 4.48 -12.36 -6.73
C VAL A 214 3.95 -13.74 -6.36
N LEU A 215 2.77 -13.83 -5.75
CA LEU A 215 2.15 -15.12 -5.44
C LEU A 215 1.86 -15.92 -6.72
N ASP A 216 1.98 -17.24 -6.66
CA ASP A 216 1.63 -18.13 -7.77
C ASP A 216 0.11 -18.18 -7.98
N SER A 217 -0.67 -18.00 -6.92
CA SER A 217 -2.13 -17.93 -6.97
C SER A 217 -2.69 -17.23 -5.72
N ALA A 218 -3.94 -16.76 -5.82
CA ALA A 218 -4.67 -16.14 -4.71
C ALA A 218 -4.84 -17.09 -3.49
N ARG A 219 -4.67 -18.39 -3.65
CA ARG A 219 -4.86 -19.41 -2.61
C ARG A 219 -3.58 -20.21 -2.31
N GLN A 220 -2.44 -19.65 -2.63
CA GLN A 220 -1.14 -20.28 -2.34
C GLN A 220 -0.96 -20.54 -0.84
N PHE A 221 -1.33 -19.57 -0.02
CA PHE A 221 -1.39 -19.71 1.42
C PHE A 221 -2.84 -19.81 1.87
N LYS A 222 -3.12 -20.69 2.82
CA LYS A 222 -4.47 -20.93 3.33
C LYS A 222 -4.55 -20.63 4.81
N PRO A 223 -5.51 -19.79 5.23
CA PRO A 223 -5.83 -19.67 6.64
C PRO A 223 -6.54 -20.93 7.16
N LEU A 224 -6.51 -21.12 8.45
CA LEU A 224 -7.42 -22.07 9.07
C LEU A 224 -8.86 -21.59 8.87
N PRO A 225 -9.83 -22.51 8.68
CA PRO A 225 -11.21 -22.12 8.39
C PRO A 225 -11.83 -21.32 9.56
N PRO A 226 -12.90 -20.54 9.29
CA PRO A 226 -13.67 -19.93 10.37
C PRO A 226 -14.23 -21.00 11.30
N VAL A 227 -14.52 -20.60 12.54
CA VAL A 227 -15.25 -21.49 13.46
C VAL A 227 -16.58 -21.86 12.84
N THR A 228 -16.92 -23.15 12.87
CA THR A 228 -18.18 -23.64 12.30
C THR A 228 -19.39 -22.95 12.95
N TYR A 229 -20.26 -22.38 12.11
CA TYR A 229 -21.45 -21.69 12.58
C TYR A 229 -22.33 -22.61 13.43
N ASP A 230 -22.70 -22.14 14.60
CA ASP A 230 -23.58 -22.82 15.55
C ASP A 230 -24.40 -21.80 16.32
N GLU A 231 -25.71 -22.04 16.47
CA GLU A 231 -26.61 -21.17 17.25
C GLU A 231 -26.74 -21.64 18.71
N THR A 232 -26.17 -22.80 19.05
CA THR A 232 -26.26 -23.38 20.39
C THR A 232 -25.49 -22.53 21.41
N PRO A 233 -26.10 -22.13 22.53
CA PRO A 233 -25.38 -21.47 23.62
C PRO A 233 -24.18 -22.29 24.11
N ASN A 234 -23.07 -21.62 24.42
CA ASN A 234 -21.80 -22.21 24.83
C ASN A 234 -21.13 -23.09 23.76
N SER A 235 -21.55 -23.02 22.50
CA SER A 235 -20.78 -23.58 21.40
C SER A 235 -19.54 -22.73 21.12
N PRO A 236 -18.48 -23.28 20.48
CA PRO A 236 -17.30 -22.50 20.11
C PRO A 236 -17.63 -21.27 19.25
N PHE A 237 -18.68 -21.34 18.43
CA PHE A 237 -19.14 -20.19 17.66
C PHE A 237 -19.80 -19.14 18.53
N TYR A 238 -20.68 -19.56 19.44
CA TYR A 238 -21.32 -18.65 20.41
C TYR A 238 -20.28 -17.93 21.26
N ASP A 239 -19.29 -18.66 21.76
CA ASP A 239 -18.22 -18.11 22.61
C ASP A 239 -17.43 -17.01 21.90
N GLN A 240 -17.05 -17.19 20.63
CA GLN A 240 -16.36 -16.12 19.88
C GLN A 240 -17.27 -14.91 19.63
N VAL A 241 -18.58 -15.10 19.44
CA VAL A 241 -19.54 -14.01 19.32
C VAL A 241 -19.64 -13.24 20.61
N MET A 242 -19.76 -13.95 21.75
CA MET A 242 -19.79 -13.34 23.08
C MET A 242 -18.50 -12.59 23.41
N GLN A 243 -17.34 -13.06 22.95
CA GLN A 243 -16.10 -12.32 23.08
C GLN A 243 -16.18 -10.94 22.41
N VAL A 244 -16.72 -10.85 21.19
CA VAL A 244 -16.91 -9.57 20.48
C VAL A 244 -17.92 -8.69 21.22
N PHE A 245 -19.06 -9.27 21.61
CA PHE A 245 -20.14 -8.56 22.28
C PHE A 245 -19.69 -7.95 23.60
N ILE A 246 -19.00 -8.72 24.44
CA ILE A 246 -18.50 -8.26 25.75
C ILE A 246 -17.40 -7.22 25.57
N ALA A 247 -16.44 -7.46 24.66
CA ALA A 247 -15.35 -6.54 24.42
C ALA A 247 -15.88 -5.17 23.95
N SER A 248 -16.78 -5.16 22.97
CA SER A 248 -17.31 -3.91 22.41
C SER A 248 -18.22 -3.11 23.35
N LYS A 249 -18.87 -3.76 24.32
CA LYS A 249 -19.66 -3.07 25.36
C LYS A 249 -18.83 -2.42 26.46
N ASN A 250 -17.61 -2.92 26.69
CA ASN A 250 -16.78 -2.55 27.84
C ASN A 250 -15.45 -1.91 27.41
N LEU A 251 -15.40 -1.28 26.22
CA LEU A 251 -14.19 -0.60 25.76
C LEU A 251 -13.75 0.49 26.73
N ASP A 252 -12.52 0.39 27.20
CA ASP A 252 -11.84 1.49 27.86
C ASP A 252 -11.38 2.58 26.87
N THR A 253 -10.77 3.65 27.36
CA THR A 253 -10.32 4.77 26.52
C THR A 253 -9.27 4.33 25.53
N GLU A 254 -8.29 3.54 25.95
CA GLU A 254 -7.20 3.06 25.08
C GLU A 254 -7.73 2.16 23.96
N GLN A 255 -8.64 1.24 24.27
CA GLN A 255 -9.25 0.36 23.26
C GLN A 255 -10.08 1.13 22.22
N LYS A 256 -10.77 2.20 22.65
CA LYS A 256 -11.49 3.10 21.74
C LYS A 256 -10.53 3.86 20.84
N GLU A 257 -9.44 4.38 21.39
CA GLU A 257 -8.39 5.06 20.62
C GLU A 257 -7.74 4.11 19.62
N ILE A 258 -7.39 2.88 20.02
CA ILE A 258 -6.87 1.83 19.13
C ILE A 258 -7.85 1.57 17.99
N ALA A 259 -9.13 1.37 18.29
CA ALA A 259 -10.15 1.10 17.28
C ALA A 259 -10.30 2.27 16.30
N ALA A 260 -10.31 3.50 16.81
CA ALA A 260 -10.43 4.71 15.99
C ALA A 260 -9.18 4.95 15.12
N PHE A 261 -7.98 4.80 15.68
CA PHE A 261 -6.71 5.00 15.00
C PHE A 261 -6.54 4.06 13.79
N TRP A 262 -6.98 2.81 13.92
CA TRP A 262 -6.93 1.81 12.85
C TRP A 262 -8.26 1.65 12.11
N ASP A 263 -9.23 2.56 12.26
CA ASP A 263 -10.49 2.46 11.49
C ASP A 263 -10.20 2.47 10.00
N CYS A 264 -9.39 3.44 9.55
CA CYS A 264 -8.89 3.55 8.18
C CYS A 264 -10.00 3.23 7.14
N ASN A 265 -11.25 3.61 7.45
CA ASN A 265 -12.37 3.39 6.56
C ASN A 265 -12.39 4.51 5.49
N PRO A 266 -12.07 4.23 4.21
CA PRO A 266 -12.00 5.27 3.18
C PRO A 266 -13.29 6.04 3.02
N ILE A 267 -14.42 5.42 3.34
CA ILE A 267 -15.75 6.03 3.26
C ILE A 267 -16.57 5.60 4.48
N LYS A 268 -16.66 6.48 5.46
CA LYS A 268 -17.54 6.29 6.61
C LYS A 268 -18.84 7.04 6.34
N SER A 269 -19.94 6.34 6.30
CA SER A 269 -21.25 6.89 5.95
C SER A 269 -22.14 7.03 7.17
N TRP A 270 -22.99 8.07 7.18
CA TRP A 270 -24.12 8.19 8.09
C TRP A 270 -25.31 8.85 7.40
N HIS A 271 -26.50 8.57 7.90
CA HIS A 271 -27.75 9.10 7.36
C HIS A 271 -28.36 10.18 8.23
N GLN A 272 -28.90 11.22 7.59
CA GLN A 272 -29.73 12.22 8.24
C GLN A 272 -30.95 12.52 7.34
N GLY A 273 -32.09 11.94 7.67
CA GLY A 273 -33.26 11.98 6.81
C GLY A 273 -33.01 11.28 5.47
N HIS A 274 -33.16 12.04 4.37
CA HIS A 274 -32.91 11.54 3.01
C HIS A 274 -31.47 11.70 2.54
N PHE A 275 -30.60 12.29 3.38
CA PHE A 275 -29.21 12.56 2.99
C PHE A 275 -28.26 11.52 3.54
N VAL A 276 -27.31 11.10 2.69
CA VAL A 276 -26.17 10.29 3.07
C VAL A 276 -24.94 11.19 3.12
N PHE A 277 -24.31 11.26 4.26
CA PHE A 277 -23.08 11.98 4.47
C PHE A 277 -21.91 11.00 4.53
N ASN A 278 -20.76 11.40 3.98
CA ASN A 278 -19.56 10.59 4.02
C ASN A 278 -18.39 11.42 4.52
N THR A 279 -17.60 10.85 5.42
CA THR A 279 -16.24 11.33 5.71
C THR A 279 -15.22 10.48 4.96
N ARG A 280 -14.15 11.14 4.52
CA ARG A 280 -13.02 10.49 3.86
C ARG A 280 -11.89 10.34 4.87
N GLN A 281 -11.34 9.15 4.95
CA GLN A 281 -10.19 8.84 5.79
C GLN A 281 -9.13 8.10 4.95
N ILE A 282 -7.91 8.06 5.47
CA ILE A 282 -6.86 7.27 4.84
C ILE A 282 -7.29 5.79 4.81
N SER A 283 -6.92 5.09 3.73
CA SER A 283 -7.14 3.65 3.67
C SER A 283 -6.07 2.91 4.48
N PRO A 284 -6.32 1.64 4.86
CA PRO A 284 -5.28 0.83 5.51
C PRO A 284 -4.00 0.73 4.68
N GLY A 285 -4.12 0.62 3.35
CA GLY A 285 -2.96 0.62 2.45
C GLY A 285 -2.20 1.95 2.46
N GLY A 286 -2.91 3.08 2.42
CA GLY A 286 -2.30 4.41 2.52
C GLY A 286 -1.58 4.63 3.85
N HIS A 287 -2.12 4.12 4.95
CA HIS A 287 -1.47 4.16 6.26
C HIS A 287 -0.12 3.41 6.22
N TRP A 288 -0.07 2.19 5.68
CA TRP A 288 1.18 1.42 5.56
C TRP A 288 2.18 2.06 4.61
N MET A 289 1.74 2.79 3.59
CA MET A 289 2.63 3.64 2.79
C MET A 289 3.27 4.75 3.63
N SER A 290 2.52 5.38 4.54
CA SER A 290 3.07 6.38 5.46
C SER A 290 4.11 5.78 6.43
N LEU A 291 3.89 4.55 6.91
CA LEU A 291 4.85 3.84 7.76
C LEU A 291 6.16 3.49 7.03
N ALA A 292 6.12 3.27 5.71
CA ALA A 292 7.34 3.09 4.92
C ALA A 292 8.25 4.33 4.97
N LYS A 293 7.67 5.55 4.96
CA LYS A 293 8.44 6.80 5.13
C LYS A 293 9.20 6.81 6.45
N ILE A 294 8.56 6.40 7.54
CA ILE A 294 9.19 6.38 8.88
C ILE A 294 10.46 5.52 8.88
N GLY A 295 10.43 4.36 8.21
CA GLY A 295 11.61 3.49 8.06
C GLY A 295 12.69 4.12 7.19
N CYS A 296 12.31 4.79 6.11
CA CYS A 296 13.24 5.53 5.25
C CYS A 296 13.94 6.65 6.05
N ASP A 297 13.19 7.43 6.83
CA ASP A 297 13.73 8.49 7.66
C ASP A 297 14.67 7.93 8.74
N TYR A 298 14.29 6.85 9.42
CA TYR A 298 15.10 6.19 10.43
C TYR A 298 16.45 5.70 9.89
N LYS A 299 16.47 5.12 8.70
CA LYS A 299 17.68 4.59 8.05
C LYS A 299 18.42 5.65 7.22
N GLN A 300 17.91 6.89 7.12
CA GLN A 300 18.44 7.89 6.19
C GLN A 300 18.59 7.34 4.78
N ALA A 301 17.52 6.68 4.32
CA ALA A 301 17.46 6.01 3.03
C ALA A 301 17.79 6.97 1.88
N ASN A 302 18.45 6.48 0.86
CA ASN A 302 18.59 7.19 -0.41
C ASN A 302 17.35 6.98 -1.31
N MET A 303 17.33 7.65 -2.45
CA MET A 303 16.23 7.60 -3.41
C MET A 303 15.80 6.17 -3.77
N MET A 304 16.78 5.30 -4.12
CA MET A 304 16.45 3.96 -4.58
C MET A 304 15.98 3.05 -3.44
N GLU A 305 16.53 3.24 -2.23
CA GLU A 305 16.07 2.55 -1.02
C GLU A 305 14.63 2.95 -0.64
N ALA A 306 14.27 4.22 -0.82
CA ALA A 306 12.90 4.68 -0.61
C ALA A 306 11.96 4.09 -1.68
N ILE A 307 12.32 4.13 -2.96
CA ILE A 307 11.53 3.51 -4.04
C ILE A 307 11.36 2.01 -3.80
N GLU A 308 12.42 1.30 -3.37
CA GLU A 308 12.35 -0.11 -3.00
C GLU A 308 11.33 -0.36 -1.87
N ALA A 309 11.39 0.44 -0.79
CA ALA A 309 10.49 0.30 0.35
C ALA A 309 9.02 0.43 -0.07
N TYR A 310 8.67 1.48 -0.80
CA TYR A 310 7.31 1.68 -1.28
C TYR A 310 6.88 0.61 -2.29
N THR A 311 7.79 0.11 -3.12
CA THR A 311 7.51 -0.98 -4.07
C THR A 311 7.18 -2.28 -3.34
N LEU A 312 7.98 -2.65 -2.34
CA LEU A 312 7.75 -3.85 -1.53
C LEU A 312 6.43 -3.78 -0.76
N VAL A 313 6.14 -2.63 -0.12
CA VAL A 313 4.87 -2.44 0.59
C VAL A 313 3.70 -2.50 -0.39
N GLY A 314 3.77 -1.81 -1.54
CA GLY A 314 2.71 -1.84 -2.55
C GLY A 314 2.41 -3.24 -3.07
N ILE A 315 3.45 -4.03 -3.39
CA ILE A 315 3.31 -5.42 -3.83
C ILE A 315 2.70 -6.27 -2.71
N SER A 316 3.17 -6.11 -1.47
CA SER A 316 2.67 -6.88 -0.32
C SER A 316 1.20 -6.59 -0.03
N LEU A 317 0.79 -5.33 -0.07
CA LEU A 317 -0.60 -4.91 0.08
C LEU A 317 -1.49 -5.57 -0.99
N PHE A 318 -1.07 -5.51 -2.26
CA PHE A 318 -1.88 -6.01 -3.36
C PHE A 318 -2.07 -7.53 -3.30
N ASP A 319 -0.99 -8.28 -3.14
CA ASP A 319 -1.04 -9.75 -3.07
C ASP A 319 -1.76 -10.24 -1.81
N ALA A 320 -1.58 -9.56 -0.67
CA ALA A 320 -2.29 -9.85 0.56
C ALA A 320 -3.81 -9.61 0.42
N PHE A 321 -4.23 -8.53 -0.28
CA PHE A 321 -5.66 -8.32 -0.58
C PHE A 321 -6.23 -9.40 -1.48
N ILE A 322 -5.52 -9.81 -2.52
CA ILE A 322 -5.98 -10.90 -3.41
C ILE A 322 -6.21 -12.18 -2.60
N SER A 323 -5.26 -12.56 -1.75
CA SER A 323 -5.34 -13.75 -0.92
C SER A 323 -6.47 -13.64 0.12
N CYS A 324 -6.57 -12.50 0.81
CA CYS A 324 -7.65 -12.25 1.77
C CYS A 324 -9.03 -12.30 1.11
N TRP A 325 -9.21 -11.68 -0.06
CA TRP A 325 -10.47 -11.70 -0.81
C TRP A 325 -10.80 -13.11 -1.34
N ALA A 326 -9.78 -13.92 -1.66
CA ALA A 326 -10.00 -15.32 -2.01
C ALA A 326 -10.62 -16.10 -0.86
N GLU A 327 -10.17 -15.87 0.38
CA GLU A 327 -10.75 -16.53 1.54
C GLU A 327 -12.13 -15.96 1.88
N LYS A 328 -12.30 -14.64 1.95
CA LYS A 328 -13.59 -14.00 2.25
C LYS A 328 -14.72 -14.52 1.36
N TYR A 329 -14.48 -14.53 0.06
CA TYR A 329 -15.47 -14.98 -0.94
C TYR A 329 -15.40 -16.49 -1.26
N THR A 330 -14.80 -17.26 -0.37
CA THR A 330 -14.87 -18.72 -0.30
C THR A 330 -15.60 -19.16 0.96
N SER A 331 -15.23 -18.63 2.11
CA SER A 331 -15.85 -18.94 3.40
C SER A 331 -17.22 -18.29 3.60
N HIS A 332 -17.46 -17.14 2.98
CA HIS A 332 -18.70 -16.35 3.12
C HIS A 332 -19.14 -16.11 4.58
N SER A 333 -18.21 -16.04 5.51
CA SER A 333 -18.48 -16.03 6.95
C SER A 333 -19.30 -14.82 7.39
N ILE A 334 -20.29 -15.07 8.24
CA ILE A 334 -21.20 -14.10 8.83
C ILE A 334 -20.44 -13.05 9.66
N ARG A 335 -20.93 -11.80 9.68
CA ARG A 335 -20.42 -10.73 10.54
C ARG A 335 -20.99 -10.82 11.96
N PRO A 336 -20.24 -10.35 13.00
CA PRO A 336 -20.71 -10.30 14.38
C PRO A 336 -22.07 -9.62 14.52
N VAL A 337 -22.27 -8.46 13.88
CA VAL A 337 -23.52 -7.68 13.96
C VAL A 337 -24.74 -8.49 13.54
N THR A 338 -24.63 -9.32 12.50
CA THR A 338 -25.75 -10.14 12.01
C THR A 338 -26.17 -11.19 13.04
N TYR A 339 -25.21 -11.82 13.71
CA TYR A 339 -25.53 -12.82 14.74
C TYR A 339 -26.02 -12.16 16.03
N ILE A 340 -25.31 -11.13 16.51
CA ILE A 340 -25.63 -10.47 17.76
C ILE A 340 -27.03 -9.88 17.73
N ASN A 341 -27.38 -9.15 16.65
CA ASN A 341 -28.72 -8.53 16.55
C ASN A 341 -29.84 -9.56 16.45
N LYS A 342 -29.56 -10.74 15.92
CA LYS A 342 -30.56 -11.79 15.79
C LYS A 342 -30.80 -12.58 17.08
N PHE A 343 -29.74 -12.86 17.87
CA PHE A 343 -29.80 -13.85 18.94
C PHE A 343 -29.44 -13.33 20.33
N ILE A 344 -28.83 -12.14 20.44
CA ILE A 344 -28.32 -11.64 21.72
C ILE A 344 -28.96 -10.29 22.10
N ASP A 345 -28.81 -9.28 21.24
CA ASP A 345 -29.26 -7.91 21.50
C ASP A 345 -29.58 -7.23 20.15
N SER A 346 -30.86 -7.10 19.83
CA SER A 346 -31.32 -6.53 18.56
C SER A 346 -31.00 -5.04 18.39
N THR A 347 -30.57 -4.36 19.43
CA THR A 347 -30.20 -2.94 19.44
C THR A 347 -28.70 -2.71 19.43
N TRP A 348 -27.91 -3.79 19.49
CA TRP A 348 -26.47 -3.67 19.52
C TRP A 348 -25.92 -3.14 18.21
N GLU A 349 -25.00 -2.19 18.30
CA GLU A 349 -24.24 -1.64 17.20
C GLU A 349 -22.74 -1.83 17.44
N PRO A 350 -21.96 -2.20 16.43
CA PRO A 350 -20.51 -2.25 16.55
C PRO A 350 -19.94 -0.84 16.71
N TYR A 351 -18.82 -0.71 17.42
CA TYR A 351 -18.14 0.58 17.59
C TYR A 351 -17.65 1.18 16.28
N LEU A 352 -17.23 0.33 15.33
CA LEU A 352 -16.87 0.73 13.97
C LEU A 352 -17.91 0.26 12.96
N GLN A 353 -18.07 1.02 11.88
CA GLN A 353 -18.96 0.63 10.78
C GLN A 353 -18.52 -0.70 10.15
N THR A 354 -19.44 -1.67 10.10
CA THR A 354 -19.17 -2.98 9.48
C THR A 354 -19.02 -2.82 7.96
N PRO A 355 -17.89 -3.23 7.39
CA PRO A 355 -17.67 -3.11 5.95
C PRO A 355 -18.45 -4.16 5.16
N PRO A 356 -18.84 -3.86 3.89
CA PRO A 356 -19.73 -4.70 3.08
C PRO A 356 -19.02 -5.88 2.41
N PHE A 357 -18.47 -6.79 3.18
CA PHE A 357 -17.85 -8.04 2.71
C PHE A 357 -17.78 -9.09 3.83
N PRO A 358 -17.62 -10.39 3.51
CA PRO A 358 -17.56 -11.46 4.50
C PRO A 358 -16.51 -11.23 5.61
N GLU A 359 -16.76 -11.81 6.79
CA GLU A 359 -15.93 -11.59 7.95
C GLU A 359 -14.54 -12.20 7.81
N HIS A 360 -14.45 -13.53 7.56
CA HIS A 360 -13.21 -14.32 7.63
C HIS A 360 -12.42 -14.27 6.32
N ILE A 361 -11.15 -13.91 6.38
CA ILE A 361 -10.29 -13.39 7.44
C ILE A 361 -10.28 -11.85 7.47
N SER A 362 -9.75 -11.24 8.53
CA SER A 362 -9.63 -9.78 8.63
C SER A 362 -8.69 -9.21 7.57
N GLY A 363 -9.20 -8.27 6.76
CA GLY A 363 -8.40 -7.58 5.74
C GLY A 363 -7.28 -6.73 6.35
N HIS A 364 -7.61 -5.93 7.39
CA HIS A 364 -6.62 -5.12 8.11
C HIS A 364 -5.48 -5.99 8.66
N SER A 365 -5.81 -7.11 9.30
CA SER A 365 -4.80 -8.01 9.85
C SER A 365 -3.87 -8.56 8.78
N THR A 366 -4.43 -8.98 7.64
CA THR A 366 -3.67 -9.61 6.56
C THR A 366 -2.69 -8.63 5.92
N ILE A 367 -3.18 -7.45 5.52
CA ILE A 367 -2.33 -6.48 4.83
C ILE A 367 -1.32 -5.82 5.77
N SER A 368 -1.72 -5.59 7.04
CA SER A 368 -0.81 -5.01 8.02
C SER A 368 0.35 -5.94 8.33
N ALA A 369 0.07 -7.22 8.54
CA ALA A 369 1.12 -8.19 8.81
C ALA A 369 2.06 -8.40 7.61
N ALA A 370 1.53 -8.37 6.37
CA ALA A 370 2.35 -8.48 5.16
C ALA A 370 3.27 -7.27 4.99
N SER A 371 2.74 -6.07 5.19
CA SER A 371 3.53 -4.83 5.12
C SER A 371 4.57 -4.74 6.25
N ALA A 372 4.19 -5.12 7.48
CA ALA A 372 5.10 -5.14 8.62
C ALA A 372 6.26 -6.10 8.41
N GLU A 373 6.00 -7.27 7.83
CA GLU A 373 7.04 -8.27 7.57
C GLU A 373 8.09 -7.74 6.59
N VAL A 374 7.67 -7.17 5.45
CA VAL A 374 8.63 -6.63 4.45
C VAL A 374 9.37 -5.41 4.99
N LEU A 375 8.71 -4.52 5.75
CA LEU A 375 9.36 -3.35 6.35
C LEU A 375 10.34 -3.74 7.45
N THR A 376 10.00 -4.75 8.28
CA THR A 376 10.91 -5.27 9.30
C THR A 376 12.14 -5.90 8.67
N ARG A 377 11.98 -6.67 7.60
CA ARG A 377 13.12 -7.26 6.87
C ARG A 377 13.99 -6.20 6.20
N LEU A 378 13.40 -5.10 5.74
CA LEU A 378 14.13 -4.03 5.07
C LEU A 378 14.87 -3.11 6.05
N PHE A 379 14.22 -2.72 7.15
CA PHE A 379 14.72 -1.70 8.08
C PHE A 379 15.18 -2.24 9.44
N GLY A 380 14.86 -3.49 9.76
CA GLY A 380 15.06 -4.06 11.09
C GLY A 380 13.97 -3.62 12.07
N GLU A 381 14.11 -4.05 13.32
CA GLU A 381 13.23 -3.64 14.41
C GLU A 381 13.73 -2.34 15.05
N PHE A 382 12.83 -1.40 15.26
CA PHE A 382 13.08 -0.14 15.96
C PHE A 382 11.76 0.44 16.49
N SER A 383 11.86 1.26 17.54
CA SER A 383 10.72 1.99 18.08
C SER A 383 10.49 3.27 17.31
N TYR A 384 9.23 3.60 17.05
CA TYR A 384 8.87 4.82 16.32
C TYR A 384 7.54 5.41 16.79
N GLN A 385 7.30 6.65 16.38
CA GLN A 385 6.02 7.33 16.54
C GLN A 385 5.30 7.41 15.19
N ASP A 386 4.02 7.08 15.22
CA ASP A 386 3.13 7.16 14.08
C ASP A 386 2.17 8.33 14.25
N SER A 387 2.32 9.33 13.40
CA SER A 387 1.48 10.53 13.35
C SER A 387 0.52 10.55 12.16
N THR A 388 0.36 9.43 11.46
CA THR A 388 -0.43 9.34 10.21
C THR A 388 -1.86 9.82 10.39
N GLU A 389 -2.48 9.52 11.54
CA GLU A 389 -3.88 9.86 11.83
C GLU A 389 -4.08 11.23 12.52
N VAL A 390 -3.01 11.96 12.82
CA VAL A 390 -3.09 13.30 13.46
C VAL A 390 -3.90 14.28 12.61
N ARG A 391 -3.79 14.21 11.29
CA ARG A 391 -4.58 15.01 10.36
C ARG A 391 -6.09 14.79 10.47
N PHE A 392 -6.51 13.70 11.08
CA PHE A 392 -7.92 13.36 11.36
C PHE A 392 -8.31 13.58 12.82
N GLY A 393 -7.44 14.25 13.60
CA GLY A 393 -7.71 14.61 15.00
C GLY A 393 -7.42 13.50 16.01
N LEU A 394 -6.71 12.44 15.61
CA LEU A 394 -6.34 11.34 16.49
C LEU A 394 -4.92 11.56 17.07
N PRO A 395 -4.61 11.02 18.26
CA PRO A 395 -3.30 11.20 18.87
C PRO A 395 -2.20 10.45 18.11
N VAL A 396 -0.95 10.88 18.30
CA VAL A 396 0.23 10.12 17.89
C VAL A 396 0.30 8.82 18.68
N ARG A 397 0.60 7.71 18.02
CA ARG A 397 0.81 6.42 18.67
C ARG A 397 2.27 5.99 18.57
N SER A 398 2.76 5.29 19.61
CA SER A 398 4.14 4.80 19.68
C SER A 398 4.17 3.29 19.58
N PHE A 399 5.04 2.77 18.72
CA PHE A 399 5.21 1.34 18.51
C PHE A 399 6.67 0.92 18.72
N THR A 400 6.84 -0.28 19.26
CA THR A 400 8.18 -0.87 19.45
C THR A 400 8.71 -1.54 18.19
N SER A 401 7.85 -1.85 17.24
CA SER A 401 8.18 -2.44 15.93
C SER A 401 7.00 -2.36 14.97
N TYR A 402 7.24 -2.62 13.68
CA TYR A 402 6.17 -2.76 12.69
C TYR A 402 5.23 -3.93 13.01
N HIS A 403 5.76 -5.02 13.56
CA HIS A 403 4.93 -6.15 13.99
C HIS A 403 3.99 -5.78 15.13
N ALA A 404 4.43 -4.94 16.08
CA ALA A 404 3.58 -4.44 17.14
C ALA A 404 2.42 -3.60 16.59
N ALA A 405 2.71 -2.72 15.62
CA ALA A 405 1.69 -1.93 14.94
C ALA A 405 0.69 -2.82 14.16
N ALA A 406 1.17 -3.82 13.45
CA ALA A 406 0.31 -4.77 12.72
C ALA A 406 -0.59 -5.58 13.67
N TRP A 407 -0.07 -5.96 14.83
CA TRP A 407 -0.87 -6.63 15.85
C TRP A 407 -1.95 -5.70 16.42
N GLU A 408 -1.62 -4.42 16.70
CA GLU A 408 -2.59 -3.45 17.15
C GLU A 408 -3.67 -3.18 16.08
N ALA A 409 -3.29 -3.07 14.81
CA ALA A 409 -4.23 -3.01 13.68
C ALA A 409 -5.16 -4.23 13.63
N SER A 410 -4.66 -5.41 13.98
CA SER A 410 -5.46 -6.64 14.03
C SER A 410 -6.48 -6.63 15.17
N ILE A 411 -6.04 -6.33 16.40
CA ILE A 411 -6.92 -6.35 17.57
C ILE A 411 -7.94 -5.21 17.55
N SER A 412 -7.62 -4.09 16.90
CA SER A 412 -8.54 -2.97 16.69
C SER A 412 -9.86 -3.40 16.05
N ARG A 413 -9.86 -4.45 15.24
CA ARG A 413 -11.07 -4.98 14.58
C ARG A 413 -12.00 -5.72 15.52
N LEU A 414 -11.43 -6.39 16.55
CA LEU A 414 -12.19 -6.99 17.64
C LEU A 414 -12.84 -5.89 18.49
N TYR A 415 -12.05 -4.88 18.91
CA TYR A 415 -12.54 -3.72 19.65
C TYR A 415 -13.61 -2.97 18.87
N GLY A 416 -13.42 -2.83 17.57
CA GLY A 416 -14.40 -2.25 16.65
C GLY A 416 -15.71 -3.03 16.54
N GLY A 417 -15.77 -4.27 17.03
CA GLY A 417 -16.98 -5.11 16.98
C GLY A 417 -17.29 -5.71 15.60
N ILE A 418 -16.34 -5.66 14.66
CA ILE A 418 -16.57 -6.02 13.26
C ILE A 418 -15.90 -7.32 12.79
N HIS A 419 -15.02 -7.88 13.61
CA HIS A 419 -14.35 -9.15 13.36
C HIS A 419 -14.29 -10.04 14.59
N PHE A 420 -14.34 -11.35 14.35
CA PHE A 420 -14.03 -12.35 15.37
C PHE A 420 -12.52 -12.46 15.58
N ARG A 421 -12.11 -12.86 16.78
CA ARG A 421 -10.68 -13.05 17.12
C ARG A 421 -9.99 -14.00 16.13
N ARG A 422 -10.64 -15.09 15.76
CA ARG A 422 -10.14 -16.06 14.78
C ARG A 422 -9.80 -15.38 13.44
N GLY A 423 -10.68 -14.50 12.94
CA GLY A 423 -10.45 -13.78 11.70
C GLY A 423 -9.25 -12.83 11.77
N CYS A 424 -9.02 -12.21 12.95
CA CYS A 424 -7.87 -11.35 13.20
C CYS A 424 -6.56 -12.16 13.27
N ASP A 425 -6.53 -13.23 14.06
CA ASP A 425 -5.35 -14.05 14.27
C ASP A 425 -4.88 -14.72 12.97
N GLU A 426 -5.81 -15.33 12.23
CA GLU A 426 -5.52 -15.98 10.96
C GLU A 426 -5.13 -14.98 9.86
N GLY A 427 -5.74 -13.79 9.86
CA GLY A 427 -5.32 -12.71 8.96
C GLY A 427 -3.89 -12.28 9.22
N ASN A 428 -3.52 -12.08 10.49
CA ASN A 428 -2.16 -11.70 10.86
C ASN A 428 -1.13 -12.79 10.50
N ARG A 429 -1.43 -14.06 10.79
CA ARG A 429 -0.58 -15.20 10.44
C ARG A 429 -0.36 -15.28 8.92
N LEU A 430 -1.46 -15.26 8.15
CA LEU A 430 -1.41 -15.34 6.69
C LEU A 430 -0.64 -14.17 6.08
N GLY A 431 -0.89 -12.96 6.57
CA GLY A 431 -0.19 -11.77 6.11
C GLY A 431 1.32 -11.87 6.30
N LYS A 432 1.76 -12.33 7.46
CA LYS A 432 3.19 -12.55 7.75
C LYS A 432 3.81 -13.57 6.80
N GLU A 433 3.13 -14.69 6.51
CA GLU A 433 3.58 -15.68 5.54
C GLU A 433 3.71 -15.10 4.13
N ILE A 434 2.73 -14.29 3.69
CA ILE A 434 2.74 -13.61 2.40
C ILE A 434 3.91 -12.62 2.31
N GLY A 435 4.08 -11.76 3.31
CA GLY A 435 5.17 -10.79 3.35
C GLY A 435 6.55 -11.44 3.31
N GLY A 436 6.72 -12.53 4.09
CA GLY A 436 7.93 -13.34 4.09
C GLY A 436 8.22 -13.95 2.72
N TYR A 437 7.22 -14.54 2.08
CA TYR A 437 7.36 -15.11 0.74
C TYR A 437 7.72 -14.05 -0.31
N ILE A 438 7.07 -12.87 -0.27
CA ILE A 438 7.37 -11.77 -1.19
C ILE A 438 8.83 -11.32 -1.03
N TRP A 439 9.29 -11.14 0.21
CA TRP A 439 10.68 -10.79 0.49
C TRP A 439 11.67 -11.83 -0.04
N ASP A 440 11.42 -13.10 0.23
CA ASP A 440 12.32 -14.19 -0.17
C ASP A 440 12.32 -14.40 -1.70
N LYS A 441 11.22 -14.11 -2.37
CA LYS A 441 11.06 -14.24 -3.81
C LYS A 441 11.64 -13.05 -4.57
N LEU A 442 11.45 -11.82 -4.05
CA LEU A 442 11.95 -10.60 -4.68
C LEU A 442 13.39 -10.32 -4.22
N ASN A 443 14.32 -10.80 -4.99
CA ASN A 443 15.75 -10.58 -4.77
C ASN A 443 16.19 -9.25 -5.40
N LEU A 444 15.77 -8.12 -4.80
CA LEU A 444 15.98 -6.79 -5.38
C LEU A 444 17.41 -6.28 -5.19
N ARG A 445 18.08 -6.65 -4.11
CA ARG A 445 19.44 -6.18 -3.82
C ARG A 445 20.48 -7.19 -4.28
N LYS A 446 21.57 -6.71 -4.87
CA LYS A 446 22.76 -7.52 -5.16
C LYS A 446 23.61 -7.63 -3.89
N PRO A 447 24.33 -8.75 -3.69
CA PRO A 447 25.36 -8.80 -2.65
C PRO A 447 26.36 -7.65 -2.86
N ARG A 448 26.77 -7.00 -1.78
CA ARG A 448 27.90 -6.06 -1.86
C ARG A 448 29.14 -6.89 -2.20
N GLU A 449 29.79 -6.58 -3.32
CA GLU A 449 31.12 -7.10 -3.57
C GLU A 449 32.00 -6.57 -2.42
N HIS A 450 32.55 -7.47 -1.60
CA HIS A 450 33.61 -7.08 -0.69
C HIS A 450 34.75 -6.60 -1.58
N SER A 451 35.04 -5.30 -1.56
CA SER A 451 36.34 -4.81 -1.95
C SER A 451 37.32 -5.40 -0.93
N ASP A 452 38.03 -6.45 -1.33
CA ASP A 452 39.20 -6.88 -0.59
C ASP A 452 40.12 -5.64 -0.48
N GLU A 453 40.22 -5.07 0.73
CA GLU A 453 41.25 -4.10 1.10
C GLU A 453 42.58 -4.82 1.35
#